data_622d7a28f04f09d4966cade40cda040c
#
_entry.id   622d7a28f04f09d4966cade40cda040c
#
_cell.length_a   1.000
_cell.length_b   1.000
_cell.length_c   1.000
_cell.angle_alpha   90.00
_cell.angle_beta   90.00
_cell.angle_gamma   90.00
#
_symmetry.space_group_name_H-M   'P 1'
#
loop_
_entity.id
_entity.type
_entity.pdbx_description
1 polymer ?
#
loop_
_entity_poly.entity_id
_entity_poly.type
_entity_poly.pdbx_seq_one_letter_code
_entity_poly.pdbx_strand_id
1 'polypeptide(L)'
;DTDADIFHRLTRKLSLIDVKKALGERFKPEQIARLGNEHVVYPSFSKATYERLIHNLCTRYVDDIAAQCGVRFAIGQDVLSELYANAVFPAQGTRPLFSSVHAILSANLVNAALWVVQEQLSTDQEFAIHLAPDKRHLLVSGQGPSGPVQAAFAVTLELNRLKQRANADFRALLAVHEAGHGLAYCVLFGH
;
A
#
# COMPACT_ATOMS: atom_id res chain seq x y z
N ASP A 1 -6.56 -3.67 17.33
CA ASP A 1 -5.36 -2.93 16.89
C ASP A 1 -4.72 -3.63 15.69
N THR A 2 -4.41 -2.88 14.67
CA THR A 2 -3.66 -3.39 13.50
C THR A 2 -2.16 -3.34 13.77
N ASP A 3 -1.38 -4.10 13.00
CA ASP A 3 0.10 -4.05 13.06
C ASP A 3 0.62 -2.63 12.89
N ALA A 4 0.01 -1.83 12.00
CA ALA A 4 0.38 -0.43 11.82
C ALA A 4 0.17 0.41 13.08
N ASP A 5 -0.92 0.21 13.83
CA ASP A 5 -1.21 0.95 15.05
C ASP A 5 -0.29 0.52 16.20
N ILE A 6 -0.02 -0.78 16.29
CA ILE A 6 0.94 -1.31 17.27
C ILE A 6 2.32 -0.70 17.00
N PHE A 7 2.78 -0.78 15.76
CA PHE A 7 4.09 -0.26 15.36
C PHE A 7 4.19 1.26 15.54
N HIS A 8 3.11 1.99 15.23
CA HIS A 8 3.01 3.43 15.49
C HIS A 8 3.18 3.77 16.97
N ARG A 9 2.46 3.08 17.87
CA ARG A 9 2.54 3.32 19.31
C ARG A 9 3.93 3.04 19.86
N LEU A 10 4.58 1.99 19.36
CA LEU A 10 5.92 1.60 19.79
C LEU A 10 6.95 2.63 19.31
N THR A 11 6.92 2.99 18.03
CA THR A 11 7.89 3.94 17.47
C THR A 11 7.74 5.35 18.02
N ARG A 12 6.53 5.76 18.48
CA ARG A 12 6.33 7.03 19.19
C ARG A 12 7.05 7.14 20.52
N LYS A 13 7.39 6.00 21.15
CA LYS A 13 8.11 5.97 22.43
C LYS A 13 9.62 6.03 22.24
N LEU A 14 10.12 5.84 21.02
CA LEU A 14 11.56 5.86 20.74
C LEU A 14 12.11 7.28 20.89
N SER A 15 13.12 7.39 21.73
CA SER A 15 13.91 8.61 21.87
C SER A 15 15.17 8.56 21.00
N LEU A 16 15.77 9.72 20.79
CA LEU A 16 17.08 9.79 20.11
C LEU A 16 18.15 8.98 20.85
N ILE A 17 18.06 8.90 22.18
CA ILE A 17 18.98 8.13 23.00
C ILE A 17 18.89 6.65 22.67
N ASP A 18 17.65 6.11 22.55
CA ASP A 18 17.41 4.70 22.18
C ASP A 18 18.01 4.40 20.80
N VAL A 19 17.80 5.29 19.83
CA VAL A 19 18.36 5.14 18.48
C VAL A 19 19.89 5.15 18.52
N LYS A 20 20.52 6.10 19.23
CA LYS A 20 21.98 6.16 19.36
C LYS A 20 22.56 4.95 20.08
N LYS A 21 21.85 4.44 21.10
CA LYS A 21 22.25 3.21 21.81
C LYS A 21 22.23 2.01 20.86
N ALA A 22 21.14 1.82 20.11
CA ALA A 22 21.03 0.72 19.16
C ALA A 22 22.08 0.82 18.01
N LEU A 23 22.39 2.04 17.54
CA LEU A 23 23.47 2.24 16.58
C LEU A 23 24.84 1.90 17.18
N GLY A 24 25.07 2.18 18.46
CA GLY A 24 26.33 1.87 19.18
C GLY A 24 26.65 0.38 19.28
N GLU A 25 25.65 -0.50 19.11
CA GLU A 25 25.85 -1.94 19.07
C GLU A 25 26.51 -2.43 17.76
N ARG A 26 26.38 -1.66 16.69
CA ARG A 26 26.84 -2.04 15.34
C ARG A 26 27.87 -1.09 14.73
N PHE A 27 27.89 0.16 15.16
CA PHE A 27 28.74 1.21 14.59
C PHE A 27 29.69 1.77 15.63
N LYS A 28 30.88 2.17 15.19
CA LYS A 28 31.87 2.80 16.08
C LYS A 28 31.41 4.21 16.49
N PRO A 29 31.83 4.70 17.68
CA PRO A 29 31.46 6.03 18.16
C PRO A 29 31.73 7.16 17.16
N GLU A 30 32.85 7.07 16.42
CA GLU A 30 33.22 8.08 15.42
C GLU A 30 32.24 8.12 14.24
N GLN A 31 31.65 6.96 13.88
CA GLN A 31 30.64 6.87 12.82
C GLN A 31 29.30 7.47 13.29
N ILE A 32 28.94 7.23 14.55
CA ILE A 32 27.73 7.78 15.16
C ILE A 32 27.87 9.31 15.35
N ALA A 33 29.07 9.77 15.75
CA ALA A 33 29.35 11.20 15.91
C ALA A 33 29.17 11.99 14.61
N ARG A 34 29.45 11.37 13.44
CA ARG A 34 29.25 11.98 12.12
C ARG A 34 27.78 12.23 11.77
N LEU A 35 26.85 11.56 12.42
CA LEU A 35 25.42 11.83 12.24
C LEU A 35 25.02 13.19 12.84
N GLY A 36 25.85 13.80 13.68
CA GLY A 36 25.56 15.07 14.35
C GLY A 36 24.62 14.90 15.56
N ASN A 37 24.11 15.99 16.07
CA ASN A 37 23.28 16.01 17.28
C ASN A 37 21.82 16.42 17.02
N GLU A 38 21.52 16.93 15.83
CA GLU A 38 20.17 17.38 15.47
C GLU A 38 19.48 16.28 14.64
N HIS A 39 18.68 15.47 15.32
CA HIS A 39 17.90 14.39 14.69
C HIS A 39 16.45 14.48 15.08
N VAL A 40 15.59 14.19 14.14
CA VAL A 40 14.16 14.02 14.35
C VAL A 40 13.82 12.55 14.14
N VAL A 41 13.22 11.92 15.14
CA VAL A 41 12.73 10.54 15.04
C VAL A 41 11.26 10.61 14.61
N TYR A 42 10.98 10.15 13.40
CA TYR A 42 9.62 10.04 12.90
C TYR A 42 9.04 8.67 13.30
N PRO A 43 7.90 8.65 13.99
CA PRO A 43 7.20 7.39 14.25
C PRO A 43 6.66 6.80 12.94
N SER A 44 6.45 5.50 12.92
CA SER A 44 5.71 4.84 11.84
C SER A 44 4.28 5.41 11.74
N PHE A 45 3.66 5.29 10.59
CA PHE A 45 2.29 5.76 10.40
C PHE A 45 1.28 4.84 11.09
N SER A 46 0.20 5.43 11.62
CA SER A 46 -0.97 4.69 12.08
C SER A 46 -1.79 4.15 10.92
N LYS A 47 -2.69 3.20 11.18
CA LYS A 47 -3.66 2.70 10.19
C LYS A 47 -4.39 3.84 9.51
N ALA A 48 -4.98 4.75 10.27
CA ALA A 48 -5.72 5.89 9.74
C ALA A 48 -4.87 6.80 8.83
N THR A 49 -3.58 6.95 9.13
CA THR A 49 -2.67 7.71 8.29
C THR A 49 -2.39 7.00 6.98
N TYR A 50 -2.19 5.69 7.00
CA TYR A 50 -2.02 4.88 5.77
C TYR A 50 -3.28 4.90 4.91
N GLU A 51 -4.46 4.71 5.49
CA GLU A 51 -5.74 4.77 4.76
C GLU A 51 -5.95 6.12 4.08
N ARG A 52 -5.67 7.23 4.79
CA ARG A 52 -5.72 8.57 4.22
C ARG A 52 -4.70 8.77 3.09
N LEU A 53 -3.50 8.23 3.24
CA LEU A 53 -2.48 8.31 2.20
C LEU A 53 -2.89 7.53 0.95
N ILE A 54 -3.43 6.31 1.11
CA ILE A 54 -3.98 5.51 0.01
C ILE A 54 -5.07 6.28 -0.71
N HIS A 55 -6.05 6.79 0.04
CA HIS A 55 -7.15 7.57 -0.53
C HIS A 55 -6.62 8.76 -1.35
N ASN A 56 -5.73 9.58 -0.79
CA ASN A 56 -5.18 10.73 -1.48
C ASN A 56 -4.39 10.35 -2.74
N LEU A 57 -3.63 9.24 -2.71
CA LEU A 57 -2.92 8.75 -3.88
C LEU A 57 -3.90 8.30 -4.98
N CYS A 58 -4.92 7.53 -4.60
CA CYS A 58 -5.95 7.06 -5.53
C CYS A 58 -6.70 8.24 -6.16
N THR A 59 -7.11 9.23 -5.35
CA THR A 59 -7.76 10.45 -5.83
C THR A 59 -6.90 11.17 -6.86
N ARG A 60 -5.62 11.35 -6.60
CA ARG A 60 -4.72 11.99 -7.57
C ARG A 60 -4.67 11.26 -8.91
N TYR A 61 -4.61 9.92 -8.92
CA TYR A 61 -4.61 9.16 -10.16
C TYR A 61 -5.91 9.33 -10.96
N VAL A 62 -7.07 9.32 -10.30
CA VAL A 62 -8.35 9.53 -11.00
C VAL A 62 -8.52 10.97 -11.47
N ASP A 63 -8.06 11.95 -10.69
CA ASP A 63 -8.07 13.37 -11.08
C ASP A 63 -7.15 13.64 -12.29
N ASP A 64 -5.96 13.04 -12.31
CA ASP A 64 -5.02 13.14 -13.42
C ASP A 64 -5.63 12.58 -14.72
N ILE A 65 -6.30 11.42 -14.65
CA ILE A 65 -7.02 10.85 -15.81
C ILE A 65 -8.20 11.72 -16.25
N ALA A 66 -8.99 12.22 -15.30
CA ALA A 66 -10.09 13.11 -15.59
C ALA A 66 -9.63 14.38 -16.31
N ALA A 67 -8.49 14.95 -15.86
CA ALA A 67 -7.89 16.12 -16.49
C ALA A 67 -7.35 15.86 -17.90
N GLN A 68 -6.82 14.65 -18.15
CA GLN A 68 -6.21 14.30 -19.43
C GLN A 68 -7.21 13.87 -20.51
N CYS A 69 -8.25 13.14 -20.15
CA CYS A 69 -9.17 12.53 -21.13
C CYS A 69 -10.66 12.77 -20.84
N GLY A 70 -11.01 13.51 -19.78
CA GLY A 70 -12.38 13.83 -19.43
C GLY A 70 -13.20 12.68 -18.83
N VAL A 71 -12.59 11.50 -18.58
CA VAL A 71 -13.26 10.34 -17.99
C VAL A 71 -13.09 10.35 -16.48
N ARG A 72 -14.20 10.32 -15.76
CA ARG A 72 -14.22 10.32 -14.28
C ARG A 72 -14.41 8.92 -13.73
N PHE A 73 -13.63 8.60 -12.70
CA PHE A 73 -13.68 7.30 -12.02
C PHE A 73 -13.89 7.48 -10.52
N ALA A 74 -14.71 6.60 -9.92
CA ALA A 74 -14.86 6.44 -8.48
C ALA A 74 -14.26 5.10 -8.05
N ILE A 75 -13.30 5.13 -7.12
CA ILE A 75 -12.65 3.92 -6.60
C ILE A 75 -13.43 3.39 -5.41
N GLY A 76 -13.86 2.14 -5.50
CA GLY A 76 -14.59 1.44 -4.45
C GLY A 76 -13.76 1.20 -3.20
N GLN A 77 -14.43 1.12 -2.05
CA GLN A 77 -13.78 0.86 -0.76
C GLN A 77 -13.08 -0.51 -0.71
N ASP A 78 -13.56 -1.48 -1.46
CA ASP A 78 -12.96 -2.80 -1.63
C ASP A 78 -11.54 -2.70 -2.24
N VAL A 79 -11.34 -1.85 -3.25
CA VAL A 79 -10.02 -1.59 -3.84
C VAL A 79 -9.09 -0.93 -2.82
N LEU A 80 -9.57 0.11 -2.09
CA LEU A 80 -8.80 0.80 -1.06
C LEU A 80 -8.37 -0.16 0.06
N SER A 81 -9.29 -1.04 0.49
CA SER A 81 -9.02 -2.04 1.53
C SER A 81 -8.00 -3.08 1.09
N GLU A 82 -8.06 -3.51 -0.17
CA GLU A 82 -7.07 -4.46 -0.71
C GLU A 82 -5.71 -3.80 -0.90
N LEU A 83 -5.65 -2.54 -1.32
CA LEU A 83 -4.41 -1.76 -1.36
C LEU A 83 -3.77 -1.68 0.03
N TYR A 84 -4.56 -1.41 1.06
CA TYR A 84 -4.08 -1.41 2.44
C TYR A 84 -3.49 -2.78 2.82
N ALA A 85 -4.22 -3.86 2.59
CA ALA A 85 -3.81 -5.21 2.96
C ALA A 85 -2.55 -5.71 2.23
N ASN A 86 -2.31 -5.23 1.01
CA ASN A 86 -1.21 -5.70 0.16
C ASN A 86 0.02 -4.78 0.14
N ALA A 87 -0.11 -3.54 0.57
CA ALA A 87 0.94 -2.54 0.39
C ALA A 87 1.43 -1.88 1.68
N VAL A 88 0.74 -2.10 2.81
CA VAL A 88 1.11 -1.50 4.09
C VAL A 88 2.02 -2.45 4.87
N PHE A 89 3.29 -2.09 4.94
CA PHE A 89 4.33 -2.77 5.70
C PHE A 89 5.00 -1.75 6.63
N PRO A 90 4.57 -1.63 7.90
CA PRO A 90 5.03 -0.56 8.79
C PRO A 90 6.54 -0.48 8.95
N ALA A 91 7.24 -1.63 8.91
CA ALA A 91 8.68 -1.70 9.00
C ALA A 91 9.42 -1.25 7.71
N GLN A 92 8.72 -1.21 6.57
CA GLN A 92 9.31 -0.83 5.27
C GLN A 92 8.98 0.60 4.84
N GLY A 93 8.20 1.31 5.66
CA GLY A 93 7.75 2.67 5.36
C GLY A 93 6.69 2.71 4.24
N THR A 94 6.70 3.77 3.44
CA THR A 94 5.66 4.03 2.44
C THR A 94 6.01 3.61 1.02
N ARG A 95 7.27 3.22 0.74
CA ARG A 95 7.70 2.86 -0.63
C ARG A 95 6.87 1.74 -1.25
N PRO A 96 6.58 0.62 -0.53
CA PRO A 96 5.75 -0.45 -1.08
C PRO A 96 4.34 0.02 -1.45
N LEU A 97 3.79 0.97 -0.67
CA LEU A 97 2.49 1.55 -0.91
C LEU A 97 2.45 2.34 -2.23
N PHE A 98 3.41 3.24 -2.44
CA PHE A 98 3.48 4.02 -3.69
C PHE A 98 3.64 3.11 -4.90
N SER A 99 4.51 2.10 -4.82
CA SER A 99 4.74 1.14 -5.90
C SER A 99 3.49 0.33 -6.22
N SER A 100 2.76 -0.14 -5.19
CA SER A 100 1.54 -0.94 -5.37
C SER A 100 0.40 -0.13 -5.96
N VAL A 101 0.16 1.09 -5.45
CA VAL A 101 -0.87 1.98 -6.00
C VAL A 101 -0.55 2.31 -7.46
N HIS A 102 0.70 2.64 -7.77
CA HIS A 102 1.12 2.91 -9.16
C HIS A 102 0.90 1.69 -10.07
N ALA A 103 1.34 0.50 -9.67
CA ALA A 103 1.21 -0.72 -10.46
C ALA A 103 -0.25 -1.12 -10.72
N ILE A 104 -1.14 -0.87 -9.75
CA ILE A 104 -2.56 -1.21 -9.87
C ILE A 104 -3.32 -0.17 -10.69
N LEU A 105 -3.11 1.11 -10.42
CA LEU A 105 -3.95 2.17 -11.00
C LEU A 105 -3.39 2.75 -12.29
N SER A 106 -2.09 2.98 -12.41
CA SER A 106 -1.52 3.75 -13.53
C SER A 106 -1.93 3.19 -14.90
N ALA A 107 -1.57 1.93 -15.19
CA ALA A 107 -1.88 1.32 -16.49
C ALA A 107 -3.38 0.99 -16.62
N ASN A 108 -4.03 0.57 -15.54
CA ASN A 108 -5.42 0.15 -15.58
C ASN A 108 -6.39 1.32 -15.77
N LEU A 109 -6.14 2.48 -15.18
CA LEU A 109 -6.96 3.68 -15.41
C LEU A 109 -6.85 4.16 -16.85
N VAL A 110 -5.67 4.12 -17.44
CA VAL A 110 -5.48 4.45 -18.86
C VAL A 110 -6.25 3.48 -19.75
N ASN A 111 -6.14 2.18 -19.49
CA ASN A 111 -6.85 1.16 -20.25
C ASN A 111 -8.38 1.28 -20.08
N ALA A 112 -8.85 1.60 -18.87
CA ALA A 112 -10.26 1.85 -18.60
C ALA A 112 -10.77 3.10 -19.35
N ALA A 113 -10.00 4.18 -19.37
CA ALA A 113 -10.35 5.37 -20.13
C ALA A 113 -10.41 5.09 -21.66
N LEU A 114 -9.44 4.32 -22.18
CA LEU A 114 -9.46 3.88 -23.57
C LEU A 114 -10.68 3.02 -23.88
N TRP A 115 -11.07 2.10 -22.99
CA TRP A 115 -12.28 1.31 -23.13
C TRP A 115 -13.53 2.20 -23.20
N VAL A 116 -13.67 3.21 -22.33
CA VAL A 116 -14.79 4.15 -22.35
C VAL A 116 -14.90 4.85 -23.72
N VAL A 117 -13.75 5.27 -24.29
CA VAL A 117 -13.71 5.93 -25.59
C VAL A 117 -14.02 4.95 -26.74
N GLN A 118 -13.47 3.73 -26.69
CA GLN A 118 -13.68 2.71 -27.72
C GLN A 118 -15.14 2.25 -27.79
N GLU A 119 -15.78 2.08 -26.63
CA GLU A 119 -17.20 1.73 -26.53
C GLU A 119 -18.14 2.93 -26.73
N GLN A 120 -17.59 4.10 -27.01
CA GLN A 120 -18.34 5.35 -27.21
C GLN A 120 -19.29 5.67 -26.05
N LEU A 121 -18.87 5.38 -24.81
CA LEU A 121 -19.68 5.64 -23.62
C LEU A 121 -19.68 7.14 -23.30
N SER A 122 -20.80 7.62 -22.72
CA SER A 122 -20.87 9.02 -22.28
C SER A 122 -19.88 9.29 -21.17
N THR A 123 -19.13 10.36 -21.29
CA THR A 123 -18.19 10.85 -20.26
C THR A 123 -18.88 11.76 -19.22
N ASP A 124 -20.18 12.03 -19.37
CA ASP A 124 -20.95 12.83 -18.41
C ASP A 124 -21.26 12.08 -17.11
N GLN A 125 -20.94 10.80 -17.07
CA GLN A 125 -21.07 9.94 -15.90
C GLN A 125 -19.73 9.69 -15.19
N GLU A 126 -19.81 9.10 -14.01
CA GLU A 126 -18.67 8.58 -13.28
C GLU A 126 -18.68 7.05 -13.35
N PHE A 127 -17.54 6.46 -13.69
CA PHE A 127 -17.38 5.00 -13.78
C PHE A 127 -16.91 4.44 -12.46
N ALA A 128 -17.62 3.46 -11.90
CA ALA A 128 -17.22 2.83 -10.66
C ALA A 128 -16.15 1.77 -10.89
N ILE A 129 -15.13 1.78 -10.04
CA ILE A 129 -14.04 0.79 -10.03
C ILE A 129 -14.14 -0.07 -8.77
N HIS A 130 -14.29 -1.37 -8.96
CA HIS A 130 -14.34 -2.36 -7.91
C HIS A 130 -13.32 -3.47 -8.12
N LEU A 131 -13.04 -4.23 -7.08
CA LEU A 131 -12.21 -5.41 -7.17
C LEU A 131 -13.08 -6.64 -7.45
N ALA A 132 -12.70 -7.45 -8.44
CA ALA A 132 -13.37 -8.71 -8.69
C ALA A 132 -13.20 -9.68 -7.50
N PRO A 133 -14.14 -10.63 -7.30
CA PRO A 133 -14.04 -11.60 -6.21
C PRO A 133 -12.76 -12.45 -6.23
N ASP A 134 -12.16 -12.65 -7.40
CA ASP A 134 -10.90 -13.36 -7.59
C ASP A 134 -9.67 -12.53 -7.15
N LYS A 135 -9.86 -11.23 -6.87
CA LYS A 135 -8.81 -10.26 -6.52
C LYS A 135 -7.70 -10.11 -7.57
N ARG A 136 -8.00 -10.48 -8.81
CA ARG A 136 -7.05 -10.42 -9.94
C ARG A 136 -7.47 -9.44 -11.03
N HIS A 137 -8.68 -8.90 -10.92
CA HIS A 137 -9.21 -7.96 -11.90
C HIS A 137 -9.84 -6.76 -11.21
N LEU A 138 -9.62 -5.59 -11.77
CA LEU A 138 -10.46 -4.42 -11.52
C LEU A 138 -11.65 -4.48 -12.46
N LEU A 139 -12.84 -4.33 -11.91
CA LEU A 139 -14.08 -4.23 -12.64
C LEU A 139 -14.44 -2.76 -12.76
N VAL A 140 -14.53 -2.28 -13.98
CA VAL A 140 -14.97 -0.90 -14.28
C VAL A 140 -16.38 -0.98 -14.84
N SER A 141 -17.32 -0.29 -14.21
CA SER A 141 -18.73 -0.31 -14.58
C SER A 141 -19.31 1.09 -14.76
N GLY A 142 -20.27 1.19 -15.67
CA GLY A 142 -20.99 2.43 -15.98
C GLY A 142 -22.27 2.14 -16.74
N GLN A 143 -22.89 3.18 -17.32
CA GLN A 143 -24.08 3.07 -18.16
C GLN A 143 -23.71 3.20 -19.61
N GLY A 144 -24.15 2.27 -20.42
CA GLY A 144 -24.08 2.33 -21.89
C GLY A 144 -25.43 2.64 -22.51
N PRO A 145 -25.50 2.81 -23.84
CA PRO A 145 -26.73 3.12 -24.55
C PRO A 145 -27.84 2.07 -24.39
N SER A 146 -27.45 0.80 -24.20
CA SER A 146 -28.37 -0.33 -24.09
C SER A 146 -28.50 -0.88 -22.66
N GLY A 147 -27.93 -0.21 -21.65
CA GLY A 147 -27.96 -0.64 -20.25
C GLY A 147 -26.60 -0.64 -19.57
N PRO A 148 -26.48 -1.27 -18.39
CA PRO A 148 -25.22 -1.33 -17.67
C PRO A 148 -24.12 -2.02 -18.49
N VAL A 149 -22.90 -1.46 -18.44
CA VAL A 149 -21.71 -2.01 -19.11
C VAL A 149 -20.61 -2.22 -18.07
N GLN A 150 -19.77 -3.23 -18.31
CA GLN A 150 -18.68 -3.55 -17.44
C GLN A 150 -17.48 -4.08 -18.25
N ALA A 151 -16.28 -3.70 -17.81
CA ALA A 151 -15.02 -4.27 -18.30
C ALA A 151 -14.15 -4.74 -17.13
N ALA A 152 -13.30 -5.73 -17.40
CA ALA A 152 -12.38 -6.28 -16.43
C ALA A 152 -10.92 -6.04 -16.88
N PHE A 153 -10.09 -5.52 -15.97
CA PHE A 153 -8.68 -5.23 -16.21
C PHE A 153 -7.81 -6.02 -15.25
N ALA A 154 -6.87 -6.78 -15.78
CA ALA A 154 -6.02 -7.65 -14.97
C ALA A 154 -5.13 -6.84 -14.02
N VAL A 155 -5.08 -7.26 -12.75
CA VAL A 155 -4.23 -6.68 -11.72
C VAL A 155 -3.27 -7.73 -11.19
N THR A 156 -2.01 -7.36 -11.06
CA THR A 156 -1.02 -8.22 -10.40
C THR A 156 -0.62 -7.60 -9.08
N LEU A 157 -1.14 -8.13 -7.98
CA LEU A 157 -0.73 -7.74 -6.64
C LEU A 157 0.55 -8.47 -6.25
N GLU A 158 1.59 -7.75 -5.85
CA GLU A 158 2.91 -8.29 -5.50
C GLU A 158 2.84 -9.38 -4.42
N LEU A 159 2.06 -9.16 -3.36
CA LEU A 159 1.84 -10.15 -2.31
C LEU A 159 1.16 -11.44 -2.78
N ASN A 160 0.24 -11.33 -3.74
CA ASN A 160 -0.40 -12.49 -4.31
C ASN A 160 0.61 -13.28 -5.17
N ARG A 161 1.55 -12.62 -5.83
CA ARG A 161 2.67 -13.28 -6.52
C ARG A 161 3.58 -14.00 -5.54
N LEU A 162 3.92 -13.39 -4.42
CA LEU A 162 4.73 -14.00 -3.37
C LEU A 162 4.02 -15.19 -2.72
N LYS A 163 2.73 -15.06 -2.40
CA LYS A 163 1.91 -16.16 -1.87
C LYS A 163 1.79 -17.34 -2.85
N GLN A 164 1.69 -17.08 -4.15
CA GLN A 164 1.62 -18.12 -5.18
C GLN A 164 2.96 -18.83 -5.41
N ARG A 165 4.09 -18.14 -5.21
CA ARG A 165 5.43 -18.71 -5.35
C ARG A 165 5.95 -19.36 -4.06
N ALA A 166 5.37 -19.05 -2.92
CA ALA A 166 5.79 -19.57 -1.64
C ALA A 166 5.29 -21.02 -1.48
N ASN A 167 6.20 -21.99 -1.57
CA ASN A 167 5.94 -23.35 -1.14
C ASN A 167 5.77 -23.43 0.39
N ALA A 168 5.34 -24.60 0.91
CA ALA A 168 5.12 -24.79 2.34
C ALA A 168 6.39 -24.53 3.16
N ASP A 169 7.56 -24.91 2.66
CA ASP A 169 8.84 -24.75 3.33
C ASP A 169 9.24 -23.28 3.41
N PHE A 170 9.03 -22.50 2.35
CA PHE A 170 9.28 -21.07 2.36
C PHE A 170 8.34 -20.33 3.33
N ARG A 171 7.06 -20.75 3.41
CA ARG A 171 6.10 -20.20 4.38
C ARG A 171 6.52 -20.51 5.81
N ALA A 172 6.97 -21.75 6.07
CA ALA A 172 7.48 -22.14 7.38
C ALA A 172 8.74 -21.35 7.75
N LEU A 173 9.68 -21.19 6.83
CA LEU A 173 10.88 -20.39 7.03
C LEU A 173 10.54 -18.91 7.35
N LEU A 174 9.61 -18.32 6.60
CA LEU A 174 9.15 -16.96 6.83
C LEU A 174 8.46 -16.82 8.19
N ALA A 175 7.59 -17.77 8.56
CA ALA A 175 6.91 -17.78 9.85
C ALA A 175 7.90 -17.88 11.02
N VAL A 176 8.93 -18.70 10.90
CA VAL A 176 10.01 -18.83 11.90
C VAL A 176 10.83 -17.54 11.97
N HIS A 177 11.11 -16.90 10.83
CA HIS A 177 11.80 -15.62 10.76
C HIS A 177 11.02 -14.51 11.50
N GLU A 178 9.73 -14.37 11.20
CA GLU A 178 8.85 -13.38 11.84
C GLU A 178 8.63 -13.67 13.33
N ALA A 179 8.49 -14.96 13.69
CA ALA A 179 8.44 -15.36 15.09
C ALA A 179 9.75 -15.03 15.83
N GLY A 180 10.89 -15.18 15.16
CA GLY A 180 12.20 -14.78 15.68
C GLY A 180 12.29 -13.29 15.97
N HIS A 181 11.75 -12.45 15.06
CA HIS A 181 11.63 -11.01 15.31
C HIS A 181 10.74 -10.71 16.52
N GLY A 182 9.59 -11.38 16.63
CA GLY A 182 8.69 -11.24 17.78
C GLY A 182 9.35 -11.64 19.09
N LEU A 183 10.08 -12.76 19.10
CA LEU A 183 10.79 -13.26 20.29
C LEU A 183 11.94 -12.33 20.70
N ALA A 184 12.75 -11.87 19.72
CA ALA A 184 13.78 -10.88 19.97
C ALA A 184 13.20 -9.58 20.51
N TYR A 185 12.04 -9.18 20.02
CA TYR A 185 11.31 -8.02 20.51
C TYR A 185 10.87 -8.19 21.97
N CYS A 186 10.26 -9.33 22.31
CA CYS A 186 9.85 -9.64 23.69
C CYS A 186 11.06 -9.66 24.65
N VAL A 187 12.19 -10.22 24.22
CA VAL A 187 13.43 -10.28 25.02
C VAL A 187 14.04 -8.89 25.22
N LEU A 188 14.03 -8.05 24.18
CA LEU A 188 14.65 -6.71 24.24
C LEU A 188 13.79 -5.68 24.98
N PHE A 189 12.48 -5.82 24.95
CA PHE A 189 11.54 -4.83 25.49
C PHE A 189 10.71 -5.33 26.69
N GLY A 190 10.90 -6.58 27.12
CA GLY A 190 10.38 -7.09 28.40
C GLY A 190 8.86 -7.23 28.48
N HIS A 191 8.21 -7.62 27.36
CA HIS A 191 6.76 -7.90 27.33
C HIS A 191 6.50 -9.35 26.93
#